data_66a064c77a98a658d20f8dc59489dc23
#
_entry.id   66a064c77a98a658d20f8dc59489dc23
#
_cell.length_a   1.000
_cell.length_b   1.000
_cell.length_c   1.000
_cell.angle_alpha   90.00
_cell.angle_beta   90.00
_cell.angle_gamma   90.00
#
_symmetry.space_group_name_H-M   'P 1'
#
loop_
_entity.id
_entity.type
_entity.pdbx_description
1 polymer ?
#
loop_
_entity_poly.entity_id
_entity_poly.type
_entity_poly.pdbx_seq_one_letter_code
_entity_poly.pdbx_strand_id
1 'polypeptide(L)'
;MKKVISTLMIVFAVTVFTGCQRNYTVYERHDITACGVKDPLVNVKWLADKCEEIKKGKAKEATISLLKDTVTQDNAFMIRYHYKQRGKDMYSGDGYDCSGKWLYGFRSGMMPFPPEEKEKFFKNKIGLGVIFKFSFK
;
A
#
# COMPACT_ATOMS: atom_id res chain seq x y z
N MET A 1 -51.29 40.47 24.50
CA MET A 1 -50.74 39.22 23.95
C MET A 1 -49.21 39.36 23.90
N LYS A 2 -48.53 38.70 24.80
CA LYS A 2 -47.05 38.65 24.77
C LYS A 2 -46.62 37.40 24.02
N LYS A 3 -45.99 37.56 22.87
CA LYS A 3 -45.38 36.44 22.15
C LYS A 3 -44.08 36.07 22.85
N VAL A 4 -44.02 34.90 23.44
CA VAL A 4 -42.79 34.34 23.97
C VAL A 4 -42.05 33.74 22.80
N ILE A 5 -40.95 34.36 22.34
CA ILE A 5 -40.04 33.83 21.37
C ILE A 5 -39.09 32.91 22.13
N SER A 6 -39.34 31.62 22.06
CA SER A 6 -38.43 30.60 22.57
C SER A 6 -37.25 30.49 21.64
N THR A 7 -36.14 31.08 22.04
CA THR A 7 -34.86 30.97 21.33
C THR A 7 -34.29 29.59 21.63
N LEU A 8 -34.48 28.66 20.72
CA LEU A 8 -33.88 27.35 20.78
C LEU A 8 -32.37 27.49 20.49
N MET A 9 -31.56 27.52 21.54
CA MET A 9 -30.12 27.41 21.42
C MET A 9 -29.76 25.99 20.94
N ILE A 10 -29.46 25.84 19.69
CA ILE A 10 -28.84 24.62 19.15
C ILE A 10 -27.37 24.68 19.54
N VAL A 11 -27.03 23.98 20.62
CA VAL A 11 -25.63 23.74 20.98
C VAL A 11 -25.08 22.72 19.98
N PHE A 12 -24.38 23.19 18.98
CA PHE A 12 -23.52 22.33 18.15
C PHE A 12 -22.39 21.82 19.03
N ALA A 13 -22.52 20.62 19.55
CA ALA A 13 -21.39 19.90 20.11
C ALA A 13 -20.45 19.53 18.95
N VAL A 14 -19.44 20.36 18.74
CA VAL A 14 -18.31 20.01 17.89
C VAL A 14 -17.55 18.93 18.65
N THR A 15 -17.88 17.68 18.37
CA THR A 15 -17.04 16.56 18.77
C THR A 15 -15.75 16.65 17.99
N VAL A 16 -14.73 17.27 18.58
CA VAL A 16 -13.38 17.20 18.08
C VAL A 16 -12.93 15.76 18.25
N PHE A 17 -13.03 14.98 17.19
CA PHE A 17 -12.36 13.67 17.12
C PHE A 17 -10.85 13.94 17.12
N THR A 18 -10.25 13.99 18.28
CA THR A 18 -8.80 13.83 18.43
C THR A 18 -8.47 12.37 18.16
N GLY A 19 -8.59 11.95 16.90
CA GLY A 19 -8.02 10.70 16.45
C GLY A 19 -6.52 10.78 16.67
N CYS A 20 -5.90 9.76 17.28
CA CYS A 20 -4.45 9.62 17.32
C CYS A 20 -3.92 9.78 15.89
N GLN A 21 -3.38 10.94 15.56
CA GLN A 21 -2.70 11.17 14.30
C GLN A 21 -1.44 10.31 14.31
N ARG A 22 -1.50 9.18 13.64
CA ARG A 22 -0.29 8.41 13.36
C ARG A 22 0.59 9.26 12.47
N ASN A 23 1.77 9.64 12.98
CA ASN A 23 2.76 10.35 12.18
C ASN A 23 3.35 9.38 11.16
N TYR A 24 2.92 9.50 9.92
CA TYR A 24 3.46 8.74 8.81
C TYR A 24 3.71 9.64 7.60
N THR A 25 4.57 9.21 6.72
CA THR A 25 4.79 9.82 5.41
C THR A 25 4.34 8.86 4.32
N VAL A 26 3.70 9.41 3.28
CA VAL A 26 3.30 8.66 2.09
C VAL A 26 3.89 9.34 0.86
N TYR A 27 4.50 8.54 0.01
CA TYR A 27 4.89 8.92 -1.34
C TYR A 27 4.07 8.12 -2.34
N GLU A 28 3.45 8.79 -3.28
CA GLU A 28 2.65 8.19 -4.34
C GLU A 28 3.06 8.79 -5.70
N ARG A 29 3.22 7.93 -6.67
CA ARG A 29 3.55 8.35 -8.04
C ARG A 29 2.36 8.16 -8.96
N HIS A 30 1.78 9.27 -9.38
CA HIS A 30 0.54 9.31 -10.18
C HIS A 30 0.77 9.55 -11.68
N ASP A 31 2.02 9.83 -12.09
CA ASP A 31 2.42 10.18 -13.46
C ASP A 31 2.80 8.98 -14.33
N ILE A 32 2.37 7.79 -13.96
CA ILE A 32 2.72 6.54 -14.63
C ILE A 32 1.53 5.85 -15.26
N THR A 33 1.82 5.00 -16.24
CA THR A 33 0.86 4.08 -16.85
C THR A 33 1.34 2.66 -16.63
N ALA A 34 0.47 1.80 -16.12
CA ALA A 34 0.73 0.38 -15.95
C ALA A 34 -0.56 -0.42 -16.07
N CYS A 35 -0.47 -1.67 -16.44
CA CYS A 35 -1.65 -2.53 -16.63
C CYS A 35 -2.68 -1.94 -17.62
N GLY A 36 -2.23 -1.18 -18.60
CA GLY A 36 -3.08 -0.54 -19.59
C GLY A 36 -3.88 0.68 -19.08
N VAL A 37 -3.65 1.15 -17.85
CA VAL A 37 -4.35 2.29 -17.28
C VAL A 37 -3.37 3.37 -16.80
N LYS A 38 -3.79 4.61 -16.88
CA LYS A 38 -3.09 5.73 -16.25
C LYS A 38 -3.33 5.71 -14.76
N ASP A 39 -2.33 6.12 -13.99
CA ASP A 39 -2.40 6.21 -12.53
C ASP A 39 -2.94 4.90 -11.89
N PRO A 40 -2.15 3.82 -11.90
CA PRO A 40 -2.60 2.53 -11.41
C PRO A 40 -2.90 2.52 -9.91
N LEU A 41 -2.31 3.43 -9.12
CA LEU A 41 -2.61 3.56 -7.69
C LEU A 41 -4.06 3.97 -7.42
N VAL A 42 -4.70 4.62 -8.39
CA VAL A 42 -6.10 5.06 -8.30
C VAL A 42 -7.02 4.15 -9.13
N ASN A 43 -6.59 3.79 -10.34
CA ASN A 43 -7.45 3.14 -11.33
C ASN A 43 -7.39 1.61 -11.36
N VAL A 44 -6.43 1.01 -10.67
CA VAL A 44 -6.40 -0.44 -10.42
C VAL A 44 -6.96 -0.71 -9.02
N LYS A 45 -8.22 -1.12 -8.96
CA LYS A 45 -8.98 -1.21 -7.70
C LYS A 45 -8.27 -1.99 -6.60
N TRP A 46 -7.79 -3.20 -6.89
CA TRP A 46 -7.11 -4.01 -5.87
C TRP A 46 -5.83 -3.35 -5.34
N LEU A 47 -5.12 -2.59 -6.19
CA LEU A 47 -3.90 -1.88 -5.82
C LEU A 47 -4.22 -0.67 -4.94
N ALA A 48 -5.26 0.09 -5.28
CA ALA A 48 -5.77 1.18 -4.46
C ALA A 48 -6.21 0.68 -3.07
N ASP A 49 -6.95 -0.42 -3.02
CA ASP A 49 -7.38 -1.07 -1.77
C ASP A 49 -6.16 -1.52 -0.94
N LYS A 50 -5.12 -2.03 -1.60
CA LYS A 50 -3.86 -2.43 -0.94
C LYS A 50 -3.10 -1.24 -0.36
N CYS A 51 -3.06 -0.10 -1.02
CA CYS A 51 -2.48 1.12 -0.48
C CYS A 51 -3.21 1.58 0.80
N GLU A 52 -4.54 1.53 0.81
CA GLU A 52 -5.33 1.86 2.00
C GLU A 52 -5.13 0.85 3.14
N GLU A 53 -5.03 -0.44 2.82
CA GLU A 53 -4.70 -1.50 3.78
C GLU A 53 -3.33 -1.24 4.44
N ILE A 54 -2.33 -0.87 3.65
CA ILE A 54 -0.98 -0.53 4.15
C ILE A 54 -1.03 0.65 5.12
N LYS A 55 -1.73 1.73 4.77
CA LYS A 55 -1.85 2.93 5.61
C LYS A 55 -2.51 2.64 6.97
N LYS A 56 -3.41 1.67 7.03
CA LYS A 56 -4.12 1.23 8.25
C LYS A 56 -3.42 0.11 8.99
N GLY A 57 -2.43 -0.52 8.37
CA GLY A 57 -1.73 -1.70 8.89
C GLY A 57 -0.70 -1.40 9.97
N LYS A 58 0.06 -2.42 10.35
CA LYS A 58 1.08 -2.39 11.40
C LYS A 58 2.51 -2.34 10.85
N ALA A 59 2.67 -2.24 9.54
CA ALA A 59 3.99 -2.14 8.93
C ALA A 59 4.65 -0.81 9.32
N LYS A 60 5.93 -0.86 9.66
CA LYS A 60 6.74 0.34 9.88
C LYS A 60 7.06 1.04 8.58
N GLU A 61 7.33 0.26 7.55
CA GLU A 61 7.51 0.73 6.18
C GLU A 61 6.87 -0.25 5.22
N ALA A 62 6.37 0.27 4.11
CA ALA A 62 5.96 -0.53 2.97
C ALA A 62 6.29 0.17 1.66
N THR A 63 6.66 -0.58 0.65
CA THR A 63 6.93 -0.06 -0.69
C THR A 63 6.23 -0.92 -1.74
N ILE A 64 5.68 -0.27 -2.76
CA ILE A 64 5.19 -0.92 -3.96
C ILE A 64 6.10 -0.52 -5.11
N SER A 65 6.74 -1.50 -5.73
CA SER A 65 7.59 -1.33 -6.90
C SER A 65 6.87 -1.86 -8.13
N LEU A 66 6.94 -1.10 -9.21
CA LEU A 66 6.44 -1.52 -10.51
C LEU A 66 7.54 -2.29 -11.26
N LEU A 67 7.18 -3.43 -11.80
CA LEU A 67 8.02 -4.27 -12.64
C LEU A 67 7.41 -4.38 -14.03
N LYS A 68 8.24 -4.67 -15.02
CA LYS A 68 7.84 -4.94 -16.39
C LYS A 68 8.56 -6.17 -16.90
N ASP A 69 7.82 -7.12 -17.44
CA ASP A 69 8.38 -8.25 -18.16
C ASP A 69 8.86 -7.78 -19.54
N THR A 70 10.11 -8.03 -19.85
CA THR A 70 10.73 -7.59 -21.11
C THR A 70 10.33 -8.43 -22.31
N VAL A 71 9.76 -9.60 -22.08
CA VAL A 71 9.32 -10.54 -23.13
C VAL A 71 7.83 -10.34 -23.41
N THR A 72 6.98 -10.46 -22.37
CA THR A 72 5.51 -10.33 -22.53
C THR A 72 5.04 -8.89 -22.52
N GLN A 73 5.85 -7.95 -22.04
CA GLN A 73 5.50 -6.54 -21.82
C GLN A 73 4.48 -6.32 -20.70
N ASP A 74 4.10 -7.36 -19.97
CA ASP A 74 3.17 -7.27 -18.85
C ASP A 74 3.80 -6.58 -17.66
N ASN A 75 2.96 -5.89 -16.88
CA ASN A 75 3.36 -5.33 -15.61
C ASN A 75 3.16 -6.33 -14.46
N ALA A 76 3.96 -6.16 -13.44
CA ALA A 76 3.80 -6.82 -12.15
C ALA A 76 4.13 -5.83 -11.02
N PHE A 77 3.70 -6.14 -9.83
CA PHE A 77 3.94 -5.32 -8.66
C PHE A 77 4.63 -6.14 -7.57
N MET A 78 5.64 -5.57 -6.95
CA MET A 78 6.29 -6.14 -5.79
C MET A 78 6.01 -5.26 -4.58
N ILE A 79 5.30 -5.77 -3.60
CA ILE A 79 5.00 -5.09 -2.35
C ILE A 79 5.94 -5.64 -1.29
N ARG A 80 6.72 -4.77 -0.65
CA ARG A 80 7.62 -5.13 0.43
C ARG A 80 7.19 -4.44 1.70
N TYR A 81 7.28 -5.17 2.82
CA TYR A 81 6.93 -4.71 4.14
C TYR A 81 8.10 -4.85 5.08
N HIS A 82 8.24 -3.87 5.96
CA HIS A 82 9.13 -3.91 7.10
C HIS A 82 8.31 -3.77 8.38
N TYR A 83 8.45 -4.71 9.28
CA TYR A 83 7.79 -4.74 10.58
C TYR A 83 8.84 -4.77 11.69
N LYS A 84 8.46 -4.26 12.85
CA LYS A 84 9.20 -4.50 14.08
C LYS A 84 8.37 -5.43 14.97
N GLN A 85 8.88 -6.62 15.24
CA GLN A 85 8.20 -7.61 16.05
C GLN A 85 9.14 -8.08 17.15
N ARG A 86 8.73 -7.93 18.41
CA ARG A 86 9.52 -8.29 19.60
C ARG A 86 10.97 -7.75 19.55
N GLY A 87 11.12 -6.49 19.15
CA GLY A 87 12.42 -5.83 19.03
C GLY A 87 13.27 -6.23 17.81
N LYS A 88 12.82 -7.18 16.99
CA LYS A 88 13.50 -7.64 15.77
C LYS A 88 12.86 -7.04 14.53
N ASP A 89 13.68 -6.68 13.56
CA ASP A 89 13.23 -6.25 12.24
C ASP A 89 12.86 -7.47 11.41
N MET A 90 11.65 -7.45 10.86
CA MET A 90 11.09 -8.50 10.03
C MET A 90 10.73 -7.93 8.67
N TYR A 91 11.06 -8.66 7.63
CA TYR A 91 10.80 -8.27 6.25
C TYR A 91 9.92 -9.30 5.55
N SER A 92 9.01 -8.81 4.74
CA SER A 92 8.21 -9.66 3.86
C SER A 92 7.99 -8.98 2.53
N GLY A 93 7.60 -9.75 1.53
CA GLY A 93 7.26 -9.21 0.24
C GLY A 93 6.35 -10.15 -0.51
N ASP A 94 5.48 -9.57 -1.33
CA ASP A 94 4.51 -10.27 -2.16
C ASP A 94 4.52 -9.69 -3.56
N GLY A 95 4.61 -10.55 -4.57
CA GLY A 95 4.54 -10.21 -5.98
C GLY A 95 3.17 -10.53 -6.55
N TYR A 96 2.62 -9.60 -7.32
CA TYR A 96 1.29 -9.69 -7.92
C TYR A 96 1.31 -9.34 -9.40
N ASP A 97 0.41 -9.94 -10.18
CA ASP A 97 0.12 -9.49 -11.55
C ASP A 97 -0.86 -8.31 -11.57
N CYS A 98 -1.20 -7.84 -12.76
CA CYS A 98 -2.14 -6.74 -12.94
C CYS A 98 -3.57 -7.02 -12.43
N SER A 99 -3.96 -8.28 -12.35
CA SER A 99 -5.28 -8.69 -11.82
C SER A 99 -5.33 -8.77 -10.29
N GLY A 100 -4.18 -8.63 -9.62
CA GLY A 100 -4.05 -8.81 -8.18
C GLY A 100 -3.84 -10.28 -7.76
N LYS A 101 -3.55 -11.16 -8.73
CA LYS A 101 -3.19 -12.55 -8.44
C LYS A 101 -1.80 -12.59 -7.83
N TRP A 102 -1.69 -13.23 -6.67
CA TRP A 102 -0.40 -13.47 -6.02
C TRP A 102 0.44 -14.46 -6.84
N LEU A 103 1.69 -14.10 -7.09
CA LEU A 103 2.63 -14.88 -7.88
C LEU A 103 3.82 -15.40 -7.07
N TYR A 104 4.27 -14.63 -6.10
CA TYR A 104 5.46 -14.91 -5.32
C TYR A 104 5.42 -14.18 -3.99
N GLY A 105 6.07 -14.73 -2.97
CA GLY A 105 6.24 -14.02 -1.69
C GLY A 105 7.38 -14.57 -0.86
N PHE A 106 7.84 -13.79 0.09
CA PHE A 106 8.83 -14.19 1.08
C PHE A 106 8.52 -13.60 2.45
N ARG A 107 9.01 -14.26 3.49
CA ARG A 107 8.91 -13.84 4.90
C ARG A 107 10.25 -14.07 5.56
N SER A 108 10.82 -13.06 6.22
CA SER A 108 12.02 -13.25 7.03
C SER A 108 11.74 -14.13 8.23
N GLY A 109 12.69 -15.01 8.57
CA GLY A 109 12.55 -15.94 9.70
C GLY A 109 11.76 -17.21 9.41
N MET A 110 11.19 -17.35 8.23
CA MET A 110 10.66 -18.62 7.71
C MET A 110 11.73 -19.32 6.88
N MET A 111 11.55 -20.63 6.65
CA MET A 111 12.39 -21.35 5.70
C MET A 111 12.49 -20.56 4.39
N PRO A 112 13.70 -20.40 3.83
CA PRO A 112 13.84 -19.71 2.56
C PRO A 112 12.94 -20.37 1.53
N PHE A 113 12.15 -19.57 0.83
CA PHE A 113 11.48 -20.03 -0.39
C PHE A 113 12.53 -20.67 -1.29
N PRO A 114 12.19 -21.74 -2.00
CA PRO A 114 13.13 -22.33 -2.93
C PRO A 114 13.69 -21.21 -3.82
N PRO A 115 15.01 -21.11 -4.00
CA PRO A 115 15.62 -20.08 -4.84
C PRO A 115 14.98 -20.01 -6.23
N GLU A 116 14.52 -21.13 -6.72
CA GLU A 116 13.81 -21.32 -8.00
C GLU A 116 12.54 -20.46 -8.13
N GLU A 117 11.73 -20.34 -7.07
CA GLU A 117 10.50 -19.54 -7.11
C GLU A 117 10.81 -18.04 -7.24
N LYS A 118 11.83 -17.57 -6.55
CA LYS A 118 12.32 -16.20 -6.67
C LYS A 118 12.83 -15.94 -8.07
N GLU A 119 13.68 -16.82 -8.58
CA GLU A 119 14.28 -16.72 -9.90
C GLU A 119 13.20 -16.72 -10.99
N LYS A 120 12.23 -17.62 -10.89
CA LYS A 120 11.08 -17.70 -11.79
C LYS A 120 10.26 -16.41 -11.80
N PHE A 121 9.97 -15.82 -10.64
CA PHE A 121 9.22 -14.57 -10.56
C PHE A 121 9.96 -13.41 -11.22
N PHE A 122 11.26 -13.26 -10.94
CA PHE A 122 12.06 -12.12 -11.44
C PHE A 122 12.62 -12.33 -12.86
N LYS A 123 12.49 -13.54 -13.40
CA LYS A 123 12.96 -13.84 -14.76
C LYS A 123 12.34 -12.85 -15.76
N ASN A 124 13.17 -12.28 -16.59
CA ASN A 124 12.80 -11.28 -17.61
C ASN A 124 12.12 -9.99 -17.07
N LYS A 125 12.11 -9.77 -15.76
CA LYS A 125 11.51 -8.56 -15.19
C LYS A 125 12.56 -7.51 -14.86
N ILE A 126 12.27 -6.29 -15.27
CA ILE A 126 13.04 -5.09 -14.91
C ILE A 126 12.22 -4.24 -13.96
N GLY A 127 12.90 -3.57 -13.02
CA GLY A 127 12.27 -2.61 -12.12
C GLY A 127 12.06 -1.27 -12.81
N LEU A 128 10.85 -0.74 -12.74
CA LEU A 128 10.50 0.61 -13.21
C LEU A 128 10.46 1.64 -12.07
N GLY A 129 10.81 1.22 -10.87
CA GLY A 129 10.92 2.07 -9.70
C GLY A 129 9.78 1.90 -8.69
N VAL A 130 9.94 2.58 -7.57
CA VAL A 130 8.95 2.63 -6.50
C VAL A 130 7.84 3.59 -6.91
N ILE A 131 6.59 3.15 -6.81
CA ILE A 131 5.41 3.94 -7.13
C ILE A 131 4.60 4.35 -5.89
N PHE A 132 4.80 3.63 -4.79
CA PHE A 132 4.20 3.92 -3.50
C PHE A 132 5.20 3.62 -2.38
N LYS A 133 5.31 4.52 -1.42
CA LYS A 133 6.08 4.29 -0.21
C LYS A 133 5.33 4.84 0.99
N PHE A 134 5.19 4.02 2.00
CA PHE A 134 4.66 4.35 3.31
C PHE A 134 5.77 4.20 4.34
N SER A 135 5.90 5.16 5.24
CA SER A 135 6.85 5.10 6.35
C SER A 135 6.22 5.69 7.60
N PHE A 136 6.20 4.92 8.66
CA PHE A 136 5.76 5.32 9.99
C PHE A 136 6.94 5.91 10.75
N LYS A 137 6.73 7.10 11.36
CA LYS A 137 7.75 7.79 12.18
C LYS A 137 7.73 7.30 13.62
#